data_f8a4a307612a4388b3160183380016ab
#
_entry.id   f8a4a307612a4388b3160183380016ab
#
_cell.length_a   1.000
_cell.length_b   1.000
_cell.length_c   1.000
_cell.angle_alpha   90.00
_cell.angle_beta   90.00
_cell.angle_gamma   90.00
#
_symmetry.space_group_name_H-M   'P 1'
#
loop_
_entity.id
_entity.type
_entity.pdbx_description
1 polymer ?
#
loop_
_entity_poly.entity_id
_entity_poly.type
_entity_poly.pdbx_seq_one_letter_code
_entity_poly.pdbx_strand_id
1 'polypeptide(L)'
;EERGVYKTVDGGAKWERVLYIDEHTGAIDMVMDPSDPNTLFAAMYQRERKSFGFSAGGDGSGLYRSTDGGATWTELTEGLPAGDKGRIGIDVYRRDGNLVYALVESDQSGRGLYKSTNRGESWERVSTRNPRPMYFSLVRIDPNNPERIYLGGVAFSASDDGGKTWWQGDAAANLHVDHHALWIDPNNSDYVVLGSDGGISSSWDGAQTWRHHNNLAIGQFYEIGVDMSEPYKVCGGLQDNSSWCAPNETNTPYGVKN
;
A
#
# COMPACT_ATOMS: atom_id res chain seq x y z
N GLU A 1 -0.59 22.96 9.66
CA GLU A 1 -1.40 22.02 8.88
C GLU A 1 -1.77 20.79 9.72
N GLU A 2 -2.82 20.03 9.31
CA GLU A 2 -3.46 19.01 10.12
C GLU A 2 -2.89 17.61 9.83
N ARG A 3 -1.57 17.44 9.95
CA ARG A 3 -0.90 16.14 9.79
C ARG A 3 -0.82 15.41 11.12
N GLY A 4 -0.67 14.09 11.08
CA GLY A 4 -0.54 13.23 12.25
C GLY A 4 -1.54 12.08 12.26
N VAL A 5 -1.66 11.41 13.40
CA VAL A 5 -2.69 10.40 13.67
C VAL A 5 -3.78 11.00 14.54
N TYR A 6 -5.02 10.77 14.16
CA TYR A 6 -6.19 11.28 14.88
C TYR A 6 -7.04 10.13 15.38
N LYS A 7 -7.59 10.29 16.58
CA LYS A 7 -8.49 9.32 17.23
C LYS A 7 -9.82 9.96 17.59
N THR A 8 -10.88 9.21 17.42
CA THR A 8 -12.20 9.53 17.94
C THR A 8 -12.69 8.42 18.87
N VAL A 9 -13.49 8.79 19.87
CA VAL A 9 -14.16 7.86 20.79
C VAL A 9 -15.68 8.06 20.83
N ASP A 10 -16.19 8.93 19.95
CA ASP A 10 -17.62 9.33 19.90
C ASP A 10 -18.22 9.18 18.50
N GLY A 11 -17.67 8.25 17.71
CA GLY A 11 -18.17 7.97 16.36
C GLY A 11 -17.84 9.04 15.31
N GLY A 12 -16.78 9.84 15.55
CA GLY A 12 -16.30 10.85 14.60
C GLY A 12 -16.85 12.25 14.86
N ALA A 13 -17.59 12.47 15.96
CA ALA A 13 -18.08 13.80 16.34
C ALA A 13 -16.96 14.73 16.78
N LYS A 14 -15.94 14.17 17.44
CA LYS A 14 -14.71 14.87 17.79
C LYS A 14 -13.50 14.01 17.45
N TRP A 15 -12.41 14.69 17.07
CA TRP A 15 -11.15 14.06 16.76
C TRP A 15 -10.04 14.70 17.58
N GLU A 16 -9.21 13.87 18.19
CA GLU A 16 -8.02 14.28 18.92
C GLU A 16 -6.78 13.83 18.17
N ARG A 17 -5.80 14.73 18.00
CA ARG A 17 -4.52 14.39 17.41
C ARG A 17 -3.63 13.71 18.45
N VAL A 18 -3.42 12.40 18.30
CA VAL A 18 -2.75 11.53 19.26
C VAL A 18 -1.29 11.24 18.92
N LEU A 19 -0.88 11.46 17.67
CA LEU A 19 0.53 11.44 17.25
C LEU A 19 0.80 12.59 16.29
N TYR A 20 1.77 13.42 16.63
CA TYR A 20 2.22 14.53 15.82
C TYR A 20 3.74 14.63 15.86
N ILE A 21 4.38 14.76 14.73
CA ILE A 21 5.84 14.95 14.61
C ILE A 21 6.11 16.43 14.26
N ASP A 22 5.73 16.85 13.06
CA ASP A 22 5.87 18.21 12.55
C ASP A 22 4.82 18.51 11.47
N GLU A 23 4.89 19.72 10.90
CA GLU A 23 3.94 20.18 9.85
C GLU A 23 4.17 19.51 8.47
N HIS A 24 5.28 18.81 8.26
CA HIS A 24 5.66 18.15 7.01
C HIS A 24 5.44 16.63 7.05
N THR A 25 5.16 16.06 8.25
CA THR A 25 5.11 14.62 8.49
C THR A 25 3.69 14.14 8.81
N GLY A 26 3.17 13.22 8.00
CA GLY A 26 1.86 12.59 8.19
C GLY A 26 1.96 11.08 8.32
N ALA A 27 0.92 10.43 8.85
CA ALA A 27 0.83 8.97 8.82
C ALA A 27 0.51 8.49 7.41
N ILE A 28 1.29 7.54 6.88
CA ILE A 28 1.11 6.97 5.55
C ILE A 28 0.55 5.54 5.61
N ASP A 29 0.81 4.82 6.68
CA ASP A 29 0.27 3.49 6.93
C ASP A 29 0.06 3.31 8.43
N MET A 30 -0.94 2.53 8.80
CA MET A 30 -1.24 2.21 10.19
C MET A 30 -1.88 0.83 10.28
N VAL A 31 -1.44 0.04 11.25
CA VAL A 31 -1.99 -1.29 11.51
C VAL A 31 -2.21 -1.48 13.01
N MET A 32 -3.29 -2.17 13.34
CA MET A 32 -3.61 -2.61 14.70
C MET A 32 -3.28 -4.09 14.82
N ASP A 33 -2.72 -4.50 15.96
CA ASP A 33 -2.56 -5.92 16.28
C ASP A 33 -3.95 -6.57 16.38
N PRO A 34 -4.28 -7.56 15.53
CA PRO A 34 -5.60 -8.16 15.53
C PRO A 34 -5.96 -8.90 16.83
N SER A 35 -4.95 -9.24 17.65
CA SER A 35 -5.13 -9.94 18.92
C SER A 35 -5.15 -9.01 20.14
N ASP A 36 -4.65 -7.76 19.96
CA ASP A 36 -4.58 -6.76 21.04
C ASP A 36 -4.85 -5.35 20.48
N PRO A 37 -6.09 -4.86 20.56
CA PRO A 37 -6.47 -3.56 20.01
C PRO A 37 -5.80 -2.36 20.68
N ASN A 38 -5.10 -2.56 21.80
CA ASN A 38 -4.29 -1.51 22.42
C ASN A 38 -2.93 -1.34 21.73
N THR A 39 -2.48 -2.37 20.99
CA THR A 39 -1.23 -2.31 20.24
C THR A 39 -1.47 -1.85 18.81
N LEU A 40 -0.93 -0.67 18.48
CA LEU A 40 -0.98 -0.07 17.15
C LEU A 40 0.42 0.29 16.66
N PHE A 41 0.58 0.24 15.34
CA PHE A 41 1.78 0.73 14.68
C PHE A 41 1.38 1.81 13.68
N ALA A 42 2.18 2.88 13.62
CA ALA A 42 1.98 3.97 12.67
C ALA A 42 3.29 4.28 11.96
N ALA A 43 3.27 4.28 10.63
CA ALA A 43 4.37 4.71 9.80
C ALA A 43 4.21 6.19 9.47
N MET A 44 5.11 7.02 9.99
CA MET A 44 5.13 8.44 9.74
C MET A 44 6.04 8.75 8.54
N TYR A 45 5.59 9.65 7.68
CA TYR A 45 6.26 9.97 6.42
C TYR A 45 6.33 11.47 6.20
N GLN A 46 7.55 11.99 6.21
CA GLN A 46 7.83 13.35 5.81
C GLN A 46 7.80 13.46 4.30
N ARG A 47 6.85 14.23 3.77
CA ARG A 47 6.65 14.38 2.33
C ARG A 47 6.15 15.76 1.97
N GLU A 48 6.81 16.39 1.03
CA GLU A 48 6.38 17.63 0.40
C GLU A 48 6.30 17.48 -1.11
N ARG A 49 5.17 17.88 -1.69
CA ARG A 49 5.01 17.98 -3.15
C ARG A 49 4.56 19.36 -3.53
N LYS A 50 5.37 20.04 -4.33
CA LYS A 50 5.11 21.36 -4.91
C LYS A 50 5.03 21.24 -6.42
N SER A 51 4.51 22.26 -7.11
CA SER A 51 4.45 22.28 -8.58
C SER A 51 5.84 22.20 -9.24
N PHE A 52 6.89 22.58 -8.53
CA PHE A 52 8.26 22.69 -9.01
C PHE A 52 9.24 21.74 -8.26
N GLY A 53 8.76 20.93 -7.34
CA GLY A 53 9.65 20.06 -6.57
C GLY A 53 8.91 18.99 -5.76
N PHE A 54 9.64 17.95 -5.45
CA PHE A 54 9.16 16.83 -4.64
C PHE A 54 10.26 16.43 -3.65
N SER A 55 9.92 16.39 -2.37
CA SER A 55 10.75 15.82 -1.30
C SER A 55 10.02 14.62 -0.68
N ALA A 56 10.72 13.52 -0.58
CA ALA A 56 10.23 12.26 -0.03
C ALA A 56 11.25 11.73 0.97
N GLY A 57 10.85 11.61 2.23
CA GLY A 57 11.72 11.23 3.33
C GLY A 57 12.31 12.40 4.07
N GLY A 58 12.91 12.09 5.20
CA GLY A 58 13.56 13.00 6.12
C GLY A 58 13.52 12.48 7.55
N ASP A 59 14.06 13.27 8.46
CA ASP A 59 14.19 12.96 9.89
C ASP A 59 12.85 12.85 10.63
N GLY A 60 11.78 13.44 10.09
CA GLY A 60 10.41 13.25 10.58
C GLY A 60 9.80 11.88 10.24
N SER A 61 10.36 11.14 9.28
CA SER A 61 9.86 9.81 8.91
C SER A 61 10.34 8.74 9.89
N GLY A 62 9.44 7.91 10.38
CA GLY A 62 9.75 6.85 11.32
C GLY A 62 8.60 5.88 11.55
N LEU A 63 8.89 4.84 12.30
CA LEU A 63 7.91 3.84 12.71
C LEU A 63 7.63 4.00 14.20
N TYR A 64 6.37 4.08 14.55
CA TYR A 64 5.92 4.33 15.92
C TYR A 64 4.98 3.21 16.38
N ARG A 65 5.02 2.89 17.67
CA ARG A 65 4.12 1.94 18.32
C ARG A 65 3.43 2.59 19.52
N SER A 66 2.16 2.31 19.64
CA SER A 66 1.38 2.49 20.87
C SER A 66 1.03 1.14 21.46
N THR A 67 0.92 1.07 22.81
CA THR A 67 0.46 -0.11 23.56
C THR A 67 -0.71 0.23 24.48
N ASP A 68 -1.30 1.41 24.31
CA ASP A 68 -2.40 1.93 25.13
C ASP A 68 -3.57 2.47 24.30
N GLY A 69 -3.78 1.87 23.14
CA GLY A 69 -4.87 2.24 22.24
C GLY A 69 -4.65 3.59 21.56
N GLY A 70 -3.41 4.01 21.38
CA GLY A 70 -3.04 5.24 20.70
C GLY A 70 -3.01 6.47 21.62
N ALA A 71 -3.00 6.30 22.94
CA ALA A 71 -2.88 7.43 23.86
C ALA A 71 -1.43 7.95 23.92
N THR A 72 -0.45 7.03 23.92
CA THR A 72 0.97 7.37 23.83
C THR A 72 1.67 6.57 22.73
N TRP A 73 2.77 7.13 22.20
CA TRP A 73 3.49 6.55 21.09
C TRP A 73 5.00 6.57 21.35
N THR A 74 5.68 5.49 20.98
CA THR A 74 7.13 5.35 21.09
C THR A 74 7.70 5.09 19.71
N GLU A 75 8.75 5.81 19.32
CA GLU A 75 9.49 5.56 18.09
C GLU A 75 10.27 4.25 18.19
N LEU A 76 10.22 3.45 17.13
CA LEU A 76 10.93 2.18 17.02
C LEU A 76 12.20 2.40 16.19
N THR A 77 13.36 2.15 16.79
CA THR A 77 14.65 2.42 16.15
C THR A 77 15.60 1.23 16.15
N GLU A 78 15.43 0.29 17.10
CA GLU A 78 16.37 -0.81 17.29
C GLU A 78 16.37 -1.77 16.08
N GLY A 79 17.50 -1.81 15.36
CA GLY A 79 17.67 -2.62 14.15
C GLY A 79 17.10 -2.02 12.87
N LEU A 80 16.40 -0.89 12.94
CA LEU A 80 15.99 -0.11 11.76
C LEU A 80 17.12 0.83 11.30
N PRO A 81 17.05 1.35 10.04
CA PRO A 81 18.03 2.31 9.55
C PRO A 81 18.12 3.55 10.44
N ALA A 82 19.35 3.96 10.77
CA ALA A 82 19.60 5.12 11.62
C ALA A 82 19.43 6.48 10.91
N GLY A 83 19.58 6.51 9.58
CA GLY A 83 19.44 7.74 8.77
C GLY A 83 18.01 8.05 8.41
N ASP A 84 17.88 9.03 7.52
CA ASP A 84 16.59 9.45 6.98
C ASP A 84 15.83 8.26 6.38
N LYS A 85 14.56 8.20 6.71
CA LYS A 85 13.62 7.23 6.18
C LYS A 85 12.62 7.93 5.28
N GLY A 86 12.14 7.20 4.29
CA GLY A 86 11.02 7.62 3.45
C GLY A 86 9.74 6.91 3.84
N ARG A 87 9.04 6.40 2.86
CA ARG A 87 7.80 5.66 3.04
C ARG A 87 8.06 4.30 3.70
N ILE A 88 7.25 3.98 4.69
CA ILE A 88 7.25 2.68 5.35
C ILE A 88 5.86 2.06 5.18
N GLY A 89 5.81 0.83 4.69
CA GLY A 89 4.63 -0.02 4.73
C GLY A 89 4.77 -1.03 5.86
N ILE A 90 3.67 -1.37 6.52
CA ILE A 90 3.71 -2.25 7.70
C ILE A 90 2.57 -3.25 7.66
N ASP A 91 2.83 -4.45 8.18
CA ASP A 91 1.79 -5.45 8.44
C ASP A 91 2.12 -6.29 9.67
N VAL A 92 1.08 -6.69 10.41
CA VAL A 92 1.16 -7.52 11.62
C VAL A 92 0.54 -8.88 11.31
N TYR A 93 1.23 -9.96 11.65
CA TYR A 93 0.70 -11.29 11.43
C TYR A 93 -0.54 -11.54 12.29
N ARG A 94 -1.64 -11.88 11.63
CA ARG A 94 -2.96 -11.96 12.25
C ARG A 94 -3.07 -12.92 13.43
N ARG A 95 -2.26 -13.99 13.47
CA ARG A 95 -2.33 -15.04 14.49
C ARG A 95 -1.28 -14.89 15.60
N ASP A 96 -0.32 -13.99 15.41
CA ASP A 96 0.72 -13.68 16.40
C ASP A 96 1.21 -12.24 16.23
N GLY A 97 0.72 -11.34 17.07
CA GLY A 97 1.10 -9.93 17.07
C GLY A 97 2.58 -9.66 17.36
N ASN A 98 3.35 -10.68 17.79
CA ASN A 98 4.81 -10.53 17.91
C ASN A 98 5.49 -10.44 16.54
N LEU A 99 4.90 -11.07 15.50
CA LEU A 99 5.45 -11.05 14.16
C LEU A 99 4.95 -9.85 13.37
N VAL A 100 5.87 -8.95 13.05
CA VAL A 100 5.62 -7.72 12.29
C VAL A 100 6.62 -7.60 11.16
N TYR A 101 6.16 -7.18 9.99
CA TYR A 101 7.04 -6.81 8.88
C TYR A 101 6.90 -5.32 8.56
N ALA A 102 8.03 -4.69 8.27
CA ALA A 102 8.10 -3.32 7.79
C ALA A 102 8.91 -3.24 6.49
N LEU A 103 8.30 -2.69 5.45
CA LEU A 103 8.98 -2.42 4.18
C LEU A 103 9.45 -0.97 4.20
N VAL A 104 10.74 -0.77 4.42
CA VAL A 104 11.33 0.53 4.73
C VAL A 104 12.02 1.13 3.50
N GLU A 105 11.64 2.36 3.15
CA GLU A 105 12.43 3.23 2.30
C GLU A 105 13.51 3.91 3.12
N SER A 106 14.74 3.88 2.64
CA SER A 106 15.88 4.57 3.18
C SER A 106 16.94 4.72 2.08
N ASP A 107 18.13 5.17 2.39
CA ASP A 107 19.26 5.10 1.49
C ASP A 107 19.54 3.66 1.02
N GLN A 108 20.44 3.48 0.06
CA GLN A 108 20.72 2.14 -0.49
C GLN A 108 21.20 1.14 0.57
N SER A 109 21.83 1.61 1.65
CA SER A 109 22.35 0.78 2.70
C SER A 109 21.28 0.29 3.67
N GLY A 110 20.22 1.06 3.86
CA GLY A 110 19.15 0.80 4.84
C GLY A 110 17.83 0.29 4.27
N ARG A 111 17.55 0.53 2.99
CA ARG A 111 16.25 0.13 2.39
C ARG A 111 16.03 -1.38 2.40
N GLY A 112 14.79 -1.81 2.56
CA GLY A 112 14.44 -3.22 2.44
C GLY A 112 13.28 -3.65 3.31
N LEU A 113 13.10 -4.98 3.39
CA LEU A 113 12.14 -5.62 4.25
C LEU A 113 12.76 -5.98 5.60
N TYR A 114 12.13 -5.52 6.65
CA TYR A 114 12.52 -5.78 8.04
C TYR A 114 11.46 -6.65 8.73
N LYS A 115 11.92 -7.56 9.58
CA LYS A 115 11.11 -8.48 10.37
C LYS A 115 11.38 -8.24 11.85
N SER A 116 10.32 -8.17 12.63
CA SER A 116 10.35 -8.24 14.09
C SER A 116 9.60 -9.47 14.56
N THR A 117 10.07 -10.12 15.62
CA THR A 117 9.42 -11.24 16.31
C THR A 117 9.08 -10.92 17.76
N ASN A 118 9.13 -9.63 18.13
CA ASN A 118 8.91 -9.14 19.48
C ASN A 118 8.09 -7.82 19.48
N ARG A 119 7.05 -7.75 18.66
CA ARG A 119 6.15 -6.58 18.56
C ARG A 119 6.85 -5.27 18.20
N GLY A 120 7.90 -5.35 17.37
CA GLY A 120 8.61 -4.17 16.92
C GLY A 120 9.64 -3.64 17.91
N GLU A 121 9.95 -4.32 19.00
CA GLU A 121 11.01 -3.87 19.93
C GLU A 121 12.39 -3.92 19.28
N SER A 122 12.62 -4.89 18.41
CA SER A 122 13.82 -4.94 17.57
C SER A 122 13.53 -5.53 16.20
N TRP A 123 14.38 -5.18 15.23
CA TRP A 123 14.17 -5.49 13.83
C TRP A 123 15.43 -6.10 13.19
N GLU A 124 15.22 -7.05 12.29
CA GLU A 124 16.25 -7.63 11.44
C GLU A 124 15.89 -7.41 9.97
N ARG A 125 16.86 -6.93 9.18
CA ARG A 125 16.66 -6.83 7.73
C ARG A 125 16.77 -8.18 7.06
N VAL A 126 15.65 -8.70 6.55
CA VAL A 126 15.58 -10.01 5.88
C VAL A 126 15.81 -9.93 4.37
N SER A 127 15.59 -8.76 3.77
CA SER A 127 15.78 -8.55 2.34
C SER A 127 16.09 -7.09 2.02
N THR A 128 16.86 -6.86 0.97
CA THR A 128 17.09 -5.51 0.41
C THR A 128 16.02 -5.09 -0.60
N ARG A 129 15.03 -5.98 -0.86
CA ARG A 129 13.98 -5.72 -1.84
C ARG A 129 12.99 -4.69 -1.32
N ASN A 130 12.84 -3.60 -2.06
CA ASN A 130 11.77 -2.63 -1.94
C ASN A 130 11.55 -1.99 -3.33
N PRO A 131 10.59 -2.50 -4.11
CA PRO A 131 10.36 -2.02 -5.48
C PRO A 131 9.70 -0.65 -5.47
N ARG A 132 10.39 0.39 -5.95
CA ARG A 132 9.92 1.77 -6.03
C ARG A 132 9.42 2.33 -4.69
N PRO A 133 10.30 2.47 -3.72
CA PRO A 133 9.93 2.63 -2.31
C PRO A 133 9.05 3.88 -2.03
N MET A 134 9.39 5.04 -2.56
CA MET A 134 8.72 6.32 -2.24
C MET A 134 7.22 6.37 -2.57
N TYR A 135 6.76 5.48 -3.47
CA TYR A 135 5.38 5.49 -3.95
C TYR A 135 4.52 4.37 -3.35
N PHE A 136 5.10 3.19 -3.15
CA PHE A 136 4.33 1.99 -2.80
C PHE A 136 4.63 1.48 -1.39
N SER A 137 5.77 0.84 -1.17
CA SER A 137 6.13 0.20 0.11
C SER A 137 4.96 -0.59 0.71
N LEU A 138 4.29 -1.40 -0.13
CA LEU A 138 3.18 -2.26 0.29
C LEU A 138 3.73 -3.64 0.69
N VAL A 139 3.47 -4.05 1.93
CA VAL A 139 3.75 -5.40 2.43
C VAL A 139 2.47 -6.01 2.98
N ARG A 140 2.25 -7.31 2.73
CA ARG A 140 1.18 -8.09 3.36
C ARG A 140 1.69 -9.47 3.73
N ILE A 141 1.32 -9.92 4.93
CA ILE A 141 1.58 -11.26 5.44
C ILE A 141 0.35 -12.11 5.15
N ASP A 142 0.55 -13.33 4.66
CA ASP A 142 -0.56 -14.28 4.54
C ASP A 142 -1.14 -14.57 5.93
N PRO A 143 -2.46 -14.41 6.13
CA PRO A 143 -3.08 -14.57 7.45
C PRO A 143 -2.98 -16.00 8.01
N ASN A 144 -2.64 -16.99 7.19
CA ASN A 144 -2.55 -18.39 7.56
C ASN A 144 -1.12 -18.94 7.52
N ASN A 145 -0.18 -18.24 6.87
CA ASN A 145 1.22 -18.66 6.73
C ASN A 145 2.18 -17.48 6.98
N PRO A 146 2.86 -17.43 8.15
CA PRO A 146 3.75 -16.32 8.51
C PRO A 146 5.00 -16.20 7.63
N GLU A 147 5.35 -17.24 6.89
CA GLU A 147 6.48 -17.22 5.96
C GLU A 147 6.10 -16.74 4.55
N ARG A 148 4.78 -16.66 4.25
CA ARG A 148 4.30 -16.14 2.97
C ARG A 148 4.08 -14.64 3.04
N ILE A 149 4.89 -13.91 2.29
CA ILE A 149 4.93 -12.45 2.25
C ILE A 149 4.70 -11.97 0.83
N TYR A 150 3.89 -10.94 0.69
CA TYR A 150 3.64 -10.28 -0.59
C TYR A 150 4.12 -8.83 -0.56
N LEU A 151 4.76 -8.40 -1.63
CA LEU A 151 5.13 -7.00 -1.85
C LEU A 151 4.42 -6.46 -3.09
N GLY A 152 3.76 -5.32 -2.93
CA GLY A 152 3.25 -4.51 -4.02
C GLY A 152 4.21 -3.37 -4.36
N GLY A 153 4.24 -3.03 -5.63
CA GLY A 153 5.08 -1.97 -6.19
C GLY A 153 4.81 -1.84 -7.67
N VAL A 154 5.79 -1.39 -8.46
CA VAL A 154 5.70 -1.47 -9.94
C VAL A 154 5.47 -2.91 -10.37
N ALA A 155 6.16 -3.85 -9.75
CA ALA A 155 5.96 -5.28 -9.95
C ALA A 155 5.50 -5.94 -8.65
N PHE A 156 4.59 -6.91 -8.78
CA PHE A 156 4.21 -7.81 -7.71
C PHE A 156 5.35 -8.78 -7.37
N SER A 157 5.49 -9.16 -6.11
CA SER A 157 6.44 -10.17 -5.67
C SER A 157 5.89 -10.92 -4.46
N ALA A 158 6.16 -12.22 -4.41
CA ALA A 158 5.83 -13.08 -3.29
C ALA A 158 7.03 -13.86 -2.80
N SER A 159 7.02 -14.19 -1.52
CA SER A 159 8.02 -15.02 -0.83
C SER A 159 7.31 -16.10 -0.04
N ASP A 160 7.89 -17.30 0.05
CA ASP A 160 7.40 -18.41 0.87
C ASP A 160 8.37 -18.76 2.02
N ASP A 161 9.39 -17.93 2.24
CA ASP A 161 10.48 -18.16 3.21
C ASP A 161 10.78 -16.93 4.08
N GLY A 162 9.75 -16.13 4.35
CA GLY A 162 9.85 -14.93 5.20
C GLY A 162 10.60 -13.77 4.57
N GLY A 163 10.64 -13.69 3.24
CA GLY A 163 11.27 -12.60 2.52
C GLY A 163 12.71 -12.83 2.11
N LYS A 164 13.25 -14.05 2.24
CA LYS A 164 14.64 -14.37 1.85
C LYS A 164 14.77 -14.57 0.35
N THR A 165 13.84 -15.31 -0.25
CA THR A 165 13.76 -15.48 -1.71
C THR A 165 12.41 -15.00 -2.25
N TRP A 166 12.37 -14.64 -3.54
CA TRP A 166 11.21 -13.98 -4.15
C TRP A 166 10.87 -14.61 -5.49
N TRP A 167 9.56 -14.74 -5.74
CA TRP A 167 9.01 -15.16 -7.01
C TRP A 167 7.88 -14.20 -7.46
N GLN A 168 7.46 -14.27 -8.71
CA GLN A 168 6.47 -13.36 -9.27
C GLN A 168 5.25 -14.08 -9.90
N GLY A 169 5.26 -15.42 -9.97
CA GLY A 169 4.26 -16.19 -10.69
C GLY A 169 4.34 -16.00 -12.23
N ASP A 170 3.87 -16.95 -12.99
CA ASP A 170 3.90 -16.90 -14.46
C ASP A 170 2.96 -15.82 -15.04
N ALA A 171 1.96 -15.42 -14.28
CA ALA A 171 0.94 -14.47 -14.71
C ALA A 171 1.22 -13.03 -14.31
N ALA A 172 2.32 -12.73 -13.62
CA ALA A 172 2.71 -11.35 -13.31
C ALA A 172 2.95 -10.50 -14.57
N ALA A 173 3.27 -11.14 -15.69
CA ALA A 173 3.41 -10.49 -17.01
C ALA A 173 2.07 -9.93 -17.55
N ASN A 174 0.92 -10.39 -17.03
CA ASN A 174 -0.41 -9.95 -17.45
C ASN A 174 -1.09 -9.01 -16.42
N LEU A 175 -0.42 -8.72 -15.30
CA LEU A 175 -0.89 -7.74 -14.36
C LEU A 175 -0.53 -6.34 -14.83
N HIS A 176 -1.48 -5.41 -14.73
CA HIS A 176 -1.13 -4.00 -14.83
C HIS A 176 -0.16 -3.63 -13.71
N VAL A 177 0.83 -2.81 -14.00
CA VAL A 177 1.80 -2.32 -13.01
C VAL A 177 1.15 -1.46 -11.91
N ASP A 178 1.96 -1.03 -10.95
CA ASP A 178 1.60 -0.09 -9.91
C ASP A 178 0.53 -0.64 -8.94
N HIS A 179 0.97 -1.58 -8.10
CA HIS A 179 0.13 -2.28 -7.14
C HIS A 179 0.00 -1.48 -5.84
N HIS A 180 -1.21 -1.03 -5.52
CA HIS A 180 -1.52 -0.16 -4.38
C HIS A 180 -2.24 -0.85 -3.24
N ALA A 181 -2.93 -1.94 -3.52
CA ALA A 181 -3.71 -2.66 -2.52
C ALA A 181 -3.61 -4.17 -2.74
N LEU A 182 -3.57 -4.93 -1.65
CA LEU A 182 -3.60 -6.38 -1.67
C LEU A 182 -4.37 -6.87 -0.46
N TRP A 183 -5.32 -7.77 -0.70
CA TRP A 183 -6.09 -8.46 0.31
C TRP A 183 -6.01 -9.97 0.10
N ILE A 184 -5.88 -10.72 1.18
CA ILE A 184 -5.82 -12.18 1.20
C ILE A 184 -6.99 -12.65 2.05
N ASP A 185 -7.75 -13.64 1.56
CA ASP A 185 -8.85 -14.20 2.32
C ASP A 185 -8.32 -14.89 3.59
N PRO A 186 -8.75 -14.45 4.79
CA PRO A 186 -8.28 -15.04 6.04
C PRO A 186 -8.72 -16.50 6.23
N ASN A 187 -9.66 -17.00 5.45
CA ASN A 187 -10.14 -18.36 5.49
C ASN A 187 -9.58 -19.24 4.36
N ASN A 188 -9.03 -18.61 3.31
CA ASN A 188 -8.47 -19.31 2.16
C ASN A 188 -7.34 -18.51 1.52
N SER A 189 -6.09 -18.80 1.86
CA SER A 189 -4.89 -18.12 1.34
C SER A 189 -4.70 -18.24 -0.18
N ASP A 190 -5.40 -19.14 -0.84
CA ASP A 190 -5.37 -19.25 -2.29
C ASP A 190 -6.15 -18.09 -2.96
N TYR A 191 -7.11 -17.49 -2.23
CA TYR A 191 -7.88 -16.37 -2.76
C TYR A 191 -7.22 -15.04 -2.37
N VAL A 192 -6.71 -14.37 -3.39
CA VAL A 192 -6.00 -13.09 -3.27
C VAL A 192 -6.62 -12.06 -4.22
N VAL A 193 -6.81 -10.84 -3.75
CA VAL A 193 -7.30 -9.72 -4.54
C VAL A 193 -6.24 -8.62 -4.57
N LEU A 194 -5.93 -8.14 -5.75
CA LEU A 194 -4.92 -7.11 -6.01
C LEU A 194 -5.55 -5.92 -6.71
N GLY A 195 -5.29 -4.73 -6.20
CA GLY A 195 -5.63 -3.44 -6.82
C GLY A 195 -4.40 -2.77 -7.39
N SER A 196 -4.50 -2.33 -8.62
CA SER A 196 -3.47 -1.59 -9.37
C SER A 196 -4.08 -0.40 -10.11
N ASP A 197 -3.24 0.41 -10.75
CA ASP A 197 -3.71 1.52 -11.61
C ASP A 197 -4.56 1.03 -12.79
N GLY A 198 -4.42 -0.22 -13.19
CA GLY A 198 -5.26 -0.87 -14.22
C GLY A 198 -6.60 -1.42 -13.70
N GLY A 199 -6.85 -1.39 -12.38
CA GLY A 199 -8.08 -1.92 -11.79
C GLY A 199 -7.83 -3.09 -10.84
N ILE A 200 -8.76 -4.05 -10.81
CA ILE A 200 -8.76 -5.17 -9.86
C ILE A 200 -8.43 -6.48 -10.58
N SER A 201 -7.58 -7.28 -9.94
CA SER A 201 -7.28 -8.66 -10.34
C SER A 201 -7.47 -9.61 -9.17
N SER A 202 -7.89 -10.84 -9.43
CA SER A 202 -8.06 -11.88 -8.42
C SER A 202 -7.28 -13.14 -8.81
N SER A 203 -6.76 -13.82 -7.80
CA SER A 203 -6.14 -15.13 -7.88
C SER A 203 -6.90 -16.13 -7.00
N TRP A 204 -6.91 -17.40 -7.38
CA TRP A 204 -7.50 -18.51 -6.61
C TRP A 204 -6.50 -19.64 -6.37
N ASP A 205 -5.21 -19.38 -6.60
CA ASP A 205 -4.11 -20.34 -6.49
C ASP A 205 -2.88 -19.75 -5.76
N GLY A 206 -3.14 -18.83 -4.79
CA GLY A 206 -2.09 -18.21 -3.99
C GLY A 206 -1.20 -17.27 -4.78
N ALA A 207 -1.78 -16.53 -5.72
CA ALA A 207 -1.09 -15.55 -6.57
C ALA A 207 -0.19 -16.15 -7.68
N GLN A 208 -0.36 -17.44 -8.02
CA GLN A 208 0.36 -18.06 -9.14
C GLN A 208 -0.20 -17.57 -10.48
N THR A 209 -1.55 -17.52 -10.59
CA THR A 209 -2.22 -16.99 -11.77
C THR A 209 -3.24 -15.92 -11.38
N TRP A 210 -3.53 -15.00 -12.32
CA TRP A 210 -4.39 -13.86 -12.05
C TRP A 210 -5.48 -13.71 -13.13
N ARG A 211 -6.67 -13.33 -12.69
CA ARG A 211 -7.77 -12.91 -13.55
C ARG A 211 -8.03 -11.42 -13.35
N HIS A 212 -7.85 -10.62 -14.39
CA HIS A 212 -8.22 -9.21 -14.40
C HIS A 212 -9.74 -9.03 -14.56
N HIS A 213 -10.33 -8.09 -13.79
CA HIS A 213 -11.74 -7.73 -13.85
C HIS A 213 -11.94 -6.51 -14.73
N ASN A 214 -12.15 -6.72 -16.01
CA ASN A 214 -12.29 -5.67 -17.02
C ASN A 214 -13.72 -5.10 -17.15
N ASN A 215 -14.60 -5.39 -16.21
CA ASN A 215 -16.00 -4.93 -16.19
C ASN A 215 -16.25 -3.71 -15.27
N LEU A 216 -15.19 -3.11 -14.75
CA LEU A 216 -15.27 -1.89 -13.96
C LEU A 216 -15.11 -0.69 -14.88
N ALA A 217 -16.22 0.07 -15.04
CA ALA A 217 -16.25 1.29 -15.87
C ALA A 217 -15.71 2.49 -15.06
N ILE A 218 -14.42 2.45 -14.69
CA ILE A 218 -13.76 3.49 -13.92
C ILE A 218 -12.50 3.91 -14.68
N GLY A 219 -12.31 5.22 -14.85
CA GLY A 219 -11.12 5.79 -15.50
C GLY A 219 -10.93 7.24 -15.07
N GLN A 220 -9.66 7.66 -14.98
CA GLN A 220 -9.30 9.03 -14.68
C GLN A 220 -8.79 9.70 -15.96
N PHE A 221 -9.59 10.60 -16.53
CA PHE A 221 -9.15 11.41 -17.65
C PHE A 221 -8.23 12.54 -17.19
N TYR A 222 -7.15 12.79 -17.92
CA TYR A 222 -6.32 13.98 -17.75
C TYR A 222 -6.94 15.20 -18.45
N GLU A 223 -7.32 15.00 -19.71
CA GLU A 223 -7.99 15.99 -20.53
C GLU A 223 -9.03 15.30 -21.42
N ILE A 224 -10.05 16.02 -21.79
CA ILE A 224 -11.10 15.52 -22.69
C ILE A 224 -11.26 16.46 -23.88
N GLY A 225 -11.51 15.87 -25.05
CA GLY A 225 -12.00 16.55 -26.24
C GLY A 225 -13.36 16.02 -26.63
N VAL A 226 -14.14 16.84 -27.28
CA VAL A 226 -15.44 16.44 -27.86
C VAL A 226 -15.44 16.76 -29.34
N ASP A 227 -16.10 15.91 -30.14
CA ASP A 227 -16.30 16.17 -31.55
C ASP A 227 -17.70 16.83 -31.80
N MET A 228 -18.01 17.12 -33.06
CA MET A 228 -19.27 17.75 -33.48
C MET A 228 -20.29 16.75 -34.07
N SER A 229 -20.08 15.44 -33.81
CA SER A 229 -21.03 14.41 -34.26
C SER A 229 -22.30 14.38 -33.39
N GLU A 230 -23.35 13.67 -33.87
CA GLU A 230 -24.63 13.49 -33.16
C GLU A 230 -24.93 11.99 -33.11
N PRO A 231 -24.89 11.34 -31.95
CA PRO A 231 -24.37 11.85 -30.66
C PRO A 231 -22.87 12.20 -30.73
N TYR A 232 -22.46 13.22 -30.01
CA TYR A 232 -21.06 13.61 -29.96
C TYR A 232 -20.21 12.60 -29.21
N LYS A 233 -18.93 12.52 -29.55
CA LYS A 233 -17.98 11.65 -28.85
C LYS A 233 -17.18 12.43 -27.84
N VAL A 234 -16.90 11.77 -26.73
CA VAL A 234 -15.95 12.21 -25.72
C VAL A 234 -14.72 11.35 -25.85
N CYS A 235 -13.57 12.00 -26.06
CA CYS A 235 -12.27 11.34 -26.20
C CYS A 235 -11.28 11.92 -25.21
N GLY A 236 -10.36 11.12 -24.68
CA GLY A 236 -9.29 11.62 -23.83
C GLY A 236 -8.28 10.57 -23.43
N GLY A 237 -7.12 11.04 -23.00
CA GLY A 237 -6.08 10.22 -22.37
C GLY A 237 -6.43 9.92 -20.92
N LEU A 238 -6.35 8.66 -20.54
CA LEU A 238 -6.52 8.19 -19.17
C LEU A 238 -5.16 8.12 -18.47
N GLN A 239 -5.15 8.37 -17.17
CA GLN A 239 -3.95 8.08 -16.38
C GLN A 239 -3.67 6.58 -16.42
N ASP A 240 -2.46 6.23 -16.89
CA ASP A 240 -1.90 4.87 -16.95
C ASP A 240 -2.72 3.84 -17.76
N ASN A 241 -3.83 4.23 -18.39
CA ASN A 241 -4.80 3.35 -19.06
C ASN A 241 -5.09 3.74 -20.51
N SER A 242 -4.08 4.19 -21.26
CA SER A 242 -4.18 4.52 -22.70
C SER A 242 -5.15 5.69 -22.97
N SER A 243 -5.82 5.69 -24.11
CA SER A 243 -6.80 6.71 -24.50
C SER A 243 -8.11 6.06 -24.90
N TRP A 244 -9.20 6.73 -24.56
CA TRP A 244 -10.55 6.27 -24.88
C TRP A 244 -11.31 7.29 -25.68
N CYS A 245 -12.19 6.79 -26.54
CA CYS A 245 -13.12 7.62 -27.31
C CYS A 245 -14.47 6.89 -27.42
N ALA A 246 -15.54 7.52 -26.97
CA ALA A 246 -16.86 6.91 -26.99
C ALA A 246 -17.95 7.96 -27.22
N PRO A 247 -19.10 7.62 -27.84
CA PRO A 247 -20.24 8.49 -27.92
C PRO A 247 -20.79 8.78 -26.51
N ASN A 248 -21.31 9.98 -26.29
CA ASN A 248 -21.94 10.38 -25.04
C ASN A 248 -23.23 9.63 -24.72
N GLU A 249 -23.82 9.02 -25.72
CA GLU A 249 -25.06 8.22 -25.61
C GLU A 249 -24.89 6.85 -26.23
N THR A 250 -25.55 5.87 -25.66
CA THR A 250 -25.65 4.52 -26.22
C THR A 250 -27.09 4.02 -26.13
N ASN A 251 -27.58 3.48 -27.23
CA ASN A 251 -28.92 2.90 -27.30
C ASN A 251 -28.93 1.40 -26.94
N THR A 252 -27.84 0.87 -26.43
CA THR A 252 -27.75 -0.55 -26.07
C THR A 252 -27.66 -0.72 -24.54
N PRO A 253 -28.36 -1.73 -23.96
CA PRO A 253 -28.24 -2.02 -22.52
C PRO A 253 -26.86 -2.53 -22.09
N TYR A 254 -25.99 -2.78 -23.04
CA TYR A 254 -24.62 -3.30 -22.82
C TYR A 254 -23.55 -2.20 -22.88
N GLY A 255 -23.95 -0.94 -22.97
CA GLY A 255 -23.03 0.19 -23.07
C GLY A 255 -22.40 0.33 -24.45
N VAL A 256 -21.33 1.12 -24.52
CA VAL A 256 -20.54 1.29 -25.73
C VAL A 256 -19.72 0.03 -25.96
N LYS A 257 -19.91 -0.60 -27.12
CA LYS A 257 -19.05 -1.69 -27.60
C LYS A 257 -18.00 -1.10 -28.52
N ASN A 258 -16.74 -1.43 -28.28
CA ASN A 258 -15.62 -1.12 -29.18
C ASN A 258 -15.70 -1.91 -30.46
#